data_eb0b39d70bbbf837b6b30f1f0ef95df4
#
_entry.id   eb0b39d70bbbf837b6b30f1f0ef95df4
#
_cell.length_a   1.000
_cell.length_b   1.000
_cell.length_c   1.000
_cell.angle_alpha   90.00
_cell.angle_beta   90.00
_cell.angle_gamma   90.00
#
_symmetry.space_group_name_H-M   'P 1'
#
loop_
_entity.id
_entity.type
_entity.pdbx_description
1 polymer ?
#
loop_
_entity_poly.entity_id
_entity_poly.type
_entity_poly.pdbx_seq_one_letter_code
_entity_poly.pdbx_strand_id
1 'polypeptide(L)'
;MLEHHELAAGKLAALLARRQARDLFDSHRILQMGNLDARRLRIGFVVYGAMNRKDWRTVSADDVDFDAMELARQLIPALRVNSPELQVESTEYGARLVKECRDGLSKVLPFSKAEREFLDLLLDRGKIDATLLTSDTALQKLIQAQPLLQWKVLNVKRHKGLG
;
A
#
# COMPACT_ATOMS: atom_id res chain seq x y z
N MET A 1 -2.63 -18.18 0.71
CA MET A 1 -1.25 -18.09 0.26
C MET A 1 -0.68 -16.70 0.41
N LEU A 2 0.51 -16.62 0.99
CA LEU A 2 1.18 -15.36 1.24
C LEU A 2 1.46 -14.56 -0.03
N GLU A 3 1.90 -15.24 -1.10
CA GLU A 3 2.26 -14.58 -2.36
C GLU A 3 1.15 -13.68 -2.93
N HIS A 4 -0.08 -14.14 -2.87
CA HIS A 4 -1.23 -13.40 -3.37
C HIS A 4 -1.47 -12.14 -2.54
N HIS A 5 -1.39 -12.26 -1.22
CA HIS A 5 -1.57 -11.14 -0.30
C HIS A 5 -0.39 -10.17 -0.33
N GLU A 6 0.82 -10.67 -0.56
CA GLU A 6 2.00 -9.84 -0.72
C GLU A 6 1.89 -8.97 -1.99
N LEU A 7 1.46 -9.57 -3.09
CA LEU A 7 1.25 -8.83 -4.33
C LEU A 7 0.21 -7.73 -4.14
N ALA A 8 -0.92 -8.07 -3.53
CA ALA A 8 -1.99 -7.11 -3.26
C ALA A 8 -1.50 -5.97 -2.36
N ALA A 9 -0.82 -6.32 -1.27
CA ALA A 9 -0.28 -5.33 -0.32
C ALA A 9 0.73 -4.41 -0.98
N GLY A 10 1.61 -4.95 -1.82
CA GLY A 10 2.59 -4.16 -2.57
C GLY A 10 1.93 -3.17 -3.53
N LYS A 11 0.85 -3.60 -4.20
CA LYS A 11 0.10 -2.72 -5.11
C LYS A 11 -0.61 -1.60 -4.38
N LEU A 12 -1.23 -1.91 -3.24
CA LEU A 12 -1.89 -0.89 -2.41
C LEU A 12 -0.88 0.09 -1.83
N ALA A 13 0.27 -0.40 -1.38
CA ALA A 13 1.33 0.47 -0.88
C ALA A 13 1.85 1.40 -1.98
N ALA A 14 2.04 0.89 -3.19
CA ALA A 14 2.47 1.68 -4.33
C ALA A 14 1.46 2.79 -4.67
N LEU A 15 0.16 2.47 -4.59
CA LEU A 15 -0.90 3.45 -4.85
C LEU A 15 -0.78 4.66 -3.92
N LEU A 16 -0.58 4.42 -2.62
CA LEU A 16 -0.48 5.50 -1.65
C LEU A 16 0.85 6.25 -1.72
N ALA A 17 1.91 5.57 -2.15
CA ALA A 17 3.25 6.16 -2.23
C ALA A 17 3.45 6.97 -3.51
N ARG A 18 2.98 6.47 -4.65
CA ARG A 18 3.26 7.05 -5.98
C ARG A 18 2.10 7.81 -6.60
N ARG A 19 0.87 7.44 -6.24
CA ARG A 19 -0.37 8.06 -6.75
C ARG A 19 -0.49 8.06 -8.28
N GLN A 20 0.02 7.02 -8.94
CA GLN A 20 -0.07 6.90 -10.39
C GLN A 20 -1.39 6.26 -10.80
N ALA A 21 -1.92 6.65 -11.97
CA ALA A 21 -3.17 6.13 -12.50
C ALA A 21 -3.14 4.60 -12.64
N ARG A 22 -2.00 4.05 -13.08
CA ARG A 22 -1.82 2.62 -13.21
C ARG A 22 -1.95 1.89 -11.86
N ASP A 23 -1.38 2.46 -10.82
CA ASP A 23 -1.48 1.90 -9.46
C ASP A 23 -2.93 1.91 -8.97
N LEU A 24 -3.68 2.95 -9.30
CA LEU A 24 -5.10 3.04 -8.98
C LEU A 24 -5.90 1.92 -9.66
N PHE A 25 -5.67 1.73 -10.94
CA PHE A 25 -6.33 0.68 -11.72
C PHE A 25 -6.00 -0.72 -11.18
N ASP A 26 -4.73 -1.00 -10.95
CA ASP A 26 -4.26 -2.29 -10.44
C ASP A 26 -4.81 -2.57 -9.05
N SER A 27 -4.82 -1.57 -8.18
CA SER A 27 -5.32 -1.71 -6.81
C SER A 27 -6.83 -1.95 -6.79
N HIS A 28 -7.57 -1.22 -7.62
CA HIS A 28 -9.01 -1.41 -7.75
C HIS A 28 -9.33 -2.85 -8.16
N ARG A 29 -8.63 -3.32 -9.18
CA ARG A 29 -8.81 -4.68 -9.69
C ARG A 29 -8.56 -5.73 -8.61
N ILE A 30 -7.50 -5.58 -7.85
CA ILE A 30 -7.13 -6.49 -6.76
C ILE A 30 -8.20 -6.48 -5.66
N LEU A 31 -8.67 -5.30 -5.27
CA LEU A 31 -9.69 -5.18 -4.23
C LEU A 31 -11.02 -5.81 -4.65
N GLN A 32 -11.33 -5.83 -5.96
CA GLN A 32 -12.56 -6.43 -6.48
C GLN A 32 -12.48 -7.96 -6.60
N MET A 33 -11.29 -8.55 -6.52
CA MET A 33 -11.14 -10.00 -6.64
C MET A 33 -11.77 -10.80 -5.50
N GLY A 34 -11.95 -10.20 -4.33
CA GLY A 34 -12.73 -10.79 -3.24
C GLY A 34 -12.09 -11.97 -2.51
N ASN A 35 -10.90 -12.39 -2.89
CA ASN A 35 -10.20 -13.54 -2.30
C ASN A 35 -9.20 -13.17 -1.22
N LEU A 36 -9.23 -11.92 -0.76
CA LEU A 36 -8.22 -11.42 0.16
C LEU A 36 -8.67 -11.58 1.60
N ASP A 37 -7.85 -12.27 2.39
CA ASP A 37 -7.98 -12.29 3.84
C ASP A 37 -7.54 -10.93 4.37
N ALA A 38 -8.45 -10.21 5.00
CA ALA A 38 -8.19 -8.86 5.51
C ALA A 38 -7.03 -8.82 6.49
N ARG A 39 -6.89 -9.83 7.33
CA ARG A 39 -5.81 -9.91 8.33
C ARG A 39 -4.44 -10.01 7.68
N ARG A 40 -4.30 -10.92 6.70
CA ARG A 40 -3.05 -11.09 5.95
C ARG A 40 -2.73 -9.87 5.11
N LEU A 41 -3.75 -9.28 4.50
CA LEU A 41 -3.60 -8.06 3.72
C LEU A 41 -3.09 -6.91 4.59
N ARG A 42 -3.62 -6.76 5.81
CA ARG A 42 -3.16 -5.74 6.75
C ARG A 42 -1.69 -5.91 7.10
N ILE A 43 -1.28 -7.13 7.42
CA ILE A 43 0.11 -7.42 7.75
C ILE A 43 1.02 -7.04 6.58
N GLY A 44 0.70 -7.48 5.38
CA GLY A 44 1.47 -7.15 4.19
C GLY A 44 1.51 -5.65 3.91
N PHE A 45 0.39 -4.95 4.09
CA PHE A 45 0.28 -3.52 3.87
C PHE A 45 1.19 -2.74 4.83
N VAL A 46 1.22 -3.11 6.10
CA VAL A 46 2.11 -2.50 7.10
C VAL A 46 3.57 -2.77 6.76
N VAL A 47 3.93 -4.02 6.46
CA VAL A 47 5.31 -4.43 6.19
C VAL A 47 5.83 -3.77 4.91
N TYR A 48 5.09 -3.88 3.81
CA TYR A 48 5.52 -3.29 2.53
C TYR A 48 5.53 -1.77 2.57
N GLY A 49 4.56 -1.17 3.26
CA GLY A 49 4.55 0.27 3.47
C GLY A 49 5.72 0.76 4.31
N ALA A 50 6.09 -0.01 5.33
CA ALA A 50 7.22 0.34 6.20
C ALA A 50 8.54 0.38 5.46
N MET A 51 8.66 -0.36 4.35
CA MET A 51 9.87 -0.34 3.51
C MET A 51 9.94 0.86 2.58
N ASN A 52 8.88 1.66 2.52
CA ASN A 52 8.78 2.81 1.64
C ASN A 52 9.55 4.01 2.21
N ARG A 53 9.90 4.97 1.35
CA ARG A 53 10.53 6.22 1.78
C ARG A 53 9.58 7.11 2.57
N LYS A 54 8.29 7.06 2.22
CA LYS A 54 7.25 7.81 2.89
C LYS A 54 7.07 7.27 4.32
N ASP A 55 6.90 8.19 5.28
CA ASP A 55 6.54 7.78 6.65
C ASP A 55 5.15 7.13 6.61
N TRP A 56 5.14 5.82 6.77
CA TRP A 56 3.92 5.05 6.58
C TRP A 56 2.85 5.33 7.64
N ARG A 57 3.24 5.96 8.74
CA ARG A 57 2.29 6.38 9.77
C ARG A 57 1.37 7.52 9.31
N THR A 58 1.75 8.22 8.24
CA THR A 58 1.00 9.38 7.73
C THR A 58 0.01 9.05 6.63
N VAL A 59 -0.01 7.80 6.17
CA VAL A 59 -0.89 7.43 5.06
C VAL A 59 -2.36 7.36 5.48
N SER A 60 -3.23 7.71 4.57
CA SER A 60 -4.68 7.74 4.76
C SER A 60 -5.37 7.27 3.48
N ALA A 61 -6.59 6.77 3.62
CA ALA A 61 -7.42 6.47 2.45
C ALA A 61 -7.65 7.71 1.58
N ASP A 62 -7.59 8.90 2.16
CA ASP A 62 -7.72 10.15 1.43
C ASP A 62 -6.52 10.44 0.51
N ASP A 63 -5.40 9.72 0.70
CA ASP A 63 -4.24 9.83 -0.19
C ASP A 63 -4.49 9.20 -1.57
N VAL A 64 -5.53 8.39 -1.72
CA VAL A 64 -5.92 7.83 -3.01
C VAL A 64 -6.44 8.95 -3.90
N ASP A 65 -5.78 9.15 -5.01
CA ASP A 65 -6.14 10.21 -5.95
C ASP A 65 -5.70 9.81 -7.36
N PHE A 66 -6.07 10.61 -8.35
CA PHE A 66 -5.65 10.39 -9.72
C PHE A 66 -5.51 11.71 -10.47
N ASP A 67 -4.66 11.70 -11.48
CA ASP A 67 -4.56 12.79 -12.45
C ASP A 67 -5.38 12.39 -13.68
N ALA A 68 -6.40 13.18 -13.98
CA ALA A 68 -7.31 12.89 -15.10
C ALA A 68 -6.58 12.82 -16.46
N MET A 69 -5.55 13.66 -16.65
CA MET A 69 -4.77 13.64 -17.89
C MET A 69 -3.89 12.40 -17.97
N GLU A 70 -3.29 12.00 -16.87
CA GLU A 70 -2.50 10.77 -16.81
C GLU A 70 -3.38 9.56 -17.06
N LEU A 71 -4.56 9.51 -16.46
CA LEU A 71 -5.53 8.45 -16.68
C LEU A 71 -5.91 8.35 -18.15
N ALA A 72 -6.20 9.50 -18.79
CA ALA A 72 -6.55 9.55 -20.19
C ALA A 72 -5.41 9.08 -21.09
N ARG A 73 -4.16 9.41 -20.75
CA ARG A 73 -2.99 9.05 -21.54
C ARG A 73 -2.58 7.59 -21.41
N GLN A 74 -2.65 7.03 -20.18
CA GLN A 74 -2.12 5.71 -19.89
C GLN A 74 -3.15 4.59 -19.96
N LEU A 75 -4.37 4.84 -19.52
CA LEU A 75 -5.38 3.80 -19.41
C LEU A 75 -6.38 3.80 -20.57
N ILE A 76 -6.78 4.97 -21.04
CA ILE A 76 -7.81 5.06 -22.06
C ILE A 76 -7.32 4.64 -23.44
N PRO A 77 -6.10 4.99 -23.88
CA PRO A 77 -5.59 4.42 -25.14
C PRO A 77 -5.50 2.92 -25.14
N ALA A 78 -5.19 2.31 -24.00
CA ALA A 78 -5.15 0.85 -23.84
C ALA A 78 -6.54 0.23 -23.86
N LEU A 79 -7.57 0.97 -23.46
CA LEU A 79 -8.97 0.54 -23.46
C LEU A 79 -9.74 1.04 -24.69
N ARG A 80 -9.11 1.81 -25.55
CA ARG A 80 -9.61 2.54 -26.73
C ARG A 80 -10.02 3.94 -26.48
N VAL A 81 -9.33 4.90 -27.05
CA VAL A 81 -10.08 6.02 -27.41
C VAL A 81 -9.55 7.35 -27.68
N ASN A 82 -10.10 7.95 -28.70
CA ASN A 82 -9.97 9.33 -29.09
C ASN A 82 -11.34 9.99 -29.23
N SER A 83 -12.13 10.17 -28.18
CA SER A 83 -13.31 10.99 -28.29
C SER A 83 -13.42 11.94 -27.08
N PRO A 84 -13.90 13.17 -27.30
CA PRO A 84 -14.11 14.11 -26.20
C PRO A 84 -15.07 13.60 -25.12
N GLU A 85 -16.03 12.76 -25.52
CA GLU A 85 -17.01 12.15 -24.63
C GLU A 85 -16.32 11.23 -23.60
N LEU A 86 -15.24 10.59 -24.00
CA LEU A 86 -14.50 9.69 -23.14
C LEU A 86 -13.57 10.38 -22.15
N GLN A 87 -13.24 11.65 -22.39
CA GLN A 87 -12.53 12.43 -21.37
C GLN A 87 -13.44 12.75 -20.18
N VAL A 88 -14.71 13.01 -20.43
CA VAL A 88 -15.71 13.18 -19.36
C VAL A 88 -15.95 11.84 -18.65
N GLU A 89 -16.14 10.78 -19.42
CA GLU A 89 -16.30 9.43 -18.89
C GLU A 89 -15.07 8.97 -18.11
N SER A 90 -13.85 9.34 -18.54
CA SER A 90 -12.63 8.97 -17.84
C SER A 90 -12.52 9.66 -16.48
N THR A 91 -12.99 10.91 -16.38
CA THR A 91 -13.02 11.62 -15.11
C THR A 91 -14.00 10.97 -14.14
N GLU A 92 -15.18 10.60 -14.61
CA GLU A 92 -16.17 9.88 -13.81
C GLU A 92 -15.69 8.49 -13.43
N TYR A 93 -15.04 7.79 -14.37
CA TYR A 93 -14.45 6.48 -14.12
C TYR A 93 -13.35 6.55 -13.07
N GLY A 94 -12.45 7.53 -13.19
CA GLY A 94 -11.39 7.76 -12.19
C GLY A 94 -11.95 8.05 -10.81
N ALA A 95 -12.98 8.89 -10.72
CA ALA A 95 -13.63 9.22 -9.46
C ALA A 95 -14.25 7.97 -8.81
N ARG A 96 -14.84 7.09 -9.62
CA ARG A 96 -15.38 5.83 -9.14
C ARG A 96 -14.29 4.90 -8.64
N LEU A 97 -13.17 4.80 -9.37
CA LEU A 97 -12.03 3.99 -8.93
C LEU A 97 -11.49 4.48 -7.59
N VAL A 98 -11.35 5.80 -7.43
CA VAL A 98 -10.88 6.41 -6.17
C VAL A 98 -11.82 6.05 -5.04
N LYS A 99 -13.12 6.23 -5.22
CA LYS A 99 -14.11 5.94 -4.20
C LYS A 99 -14.05 4.46 -3.78
N GLU A 100 -14.05 3.56 -4.76
CA GLU A 100 -14.04 2.13 -4.47
C GLU A 100 -12.71 1.68 -3.85
N CYS A 101 -11.58 2.28 -4.24
CA CYS A 101 -10.30 2.01 -3.59
C CYS A 101 -10.27 2.53 -2.15
N ARG A 102 -10.81 3.72 -1.89
CA ARG A 102 -10.91 4.25 -0.52
C ARG A 102 -11.77 3.35 0.35
N ASP A 103 -12.88 2.88 -0.18
CA ASP A 103 -13.75 1.94 0.54
C ASP A 103 -13.02 0.62 0.83
N GLY A 104 -12.29 0.10 -0.15
CA GLY A 104 -11.51 -1.12 0.00
C GLY A 104 -10.37 -0.99 1.00
N LEU A 105 -9.75 0.19 1.09
CA LEU A 105 -8.69 0.47 2.04
C LEU A 105 -9.17 0.47 3.49
N SER A 106 -10.49 0.50 3.72
CA SER A 106 -11.02 0.35 5.07
C SER A 106 -10.65 -0.99 5.70
N LYS A 107 -10.24 -1.98 4.90
CA LYS A 107 -9.74 -3.27 5.37
C LYS A 107 -8.36 -3.20 5.99
N VAL A 108 -7.57 -2.17 5.64
CA VAL A 108 -6.17 -2.02 6.08
C VAL A 108 -5.88 -0.71 6.80
N LEU A 109 -6.82 0.21 6.80
CA LEU A 109 -6.70 1.51 7.48
C LEU A 109 -8.00 1.80 8.26
N PRO A 110 -7.92 2.55 9.35
CA PRO A 110 -6.71 3.09 10.00
C PRO A 110 -5.88 2.00 10.67
N PHE A 111 -4.63 2.30 10.97
CA PHE A 111 -3.76 1.35 11.66
C PHE A 111 -4.23 1.14 13.10
N SER A 112 -4.12 -0.12 13.55
CA SER A 112 -4.36 -0.46 14.95
C SER A 112 -3.22 0.06 15.83
N LYS A 113 -3.43 0.05 17.16
CA LYS A 113 -2.39 0.45 18.09
C LYS A 113 -1.12 -0.38 17.93
N ALA A 114 -1.25 -1.70 17.78
CA ALA A 114 -0.12 -2.60 17.62
C ALA A 114 0.63 -2.34 16.30
N GLU A 115 -0.11 -2.11 15.22
CA GLU A 115 0.49 -1.78 13.93
C GLU A 115 1.25 -0.45 14.00
N ARG A 116 0.71 0.52 14.68
CA ARG A 116 1.36 1.80 14.88
C ARG A 116 2.61 1.68 15.75
N GLU A 117 2.58 0.85 16.78
CA GLU A 117 3.77 0.55 17.60
C GLU A 117 4.87 -0.12 16.76
N PHE A 118 4.49 -1.05 15.88
CA PHE A 118 5.44 -1.66 14.95
C PHE A 118 6.15 -0.61 14.10
N LEU A 119 5.38 0.32 13.52
CA LEU A 119 5.94 1.40 12.71
C LEU A 119 6.78 2.36 13.52
N ASP A 120 6.35 2.70 14.73
CA ASP A 120 7.11 3.59 15.62
C ASP A 120 8.48 2.98 15.97
N LEU A 121 8.51 1.70 16.32
CA LEU A 121 9.78 1.02 16.64
C LEU A 121 10.71 0.96 15.43
N LEU A 122 10.17 0.65 14.26
CA LEU A 122 10.96 0.56 13.04
C LEU A 122 11.48 1.94 12.62
N LEU A 123 10.60 2.92 12.52
CA LEU A 123 10.91 4.21 11.91
C LEU A 123 11.65 5.16 12.86
N ASP A 124 11.45 5.02 14.16
CA ASP A 124 12.09 5.89 15.15
C ASP A 124 13.31 5.25 15.79
N ARG A 125 13.35 3.92 15.91
CA ARG A 125 14.40 3.22 16.64
C ARG A 125 15.14 2.16 15.85
N GLY A 126 14.70 1.87 14.63
CA GLY A 126 15.31 0.84 13.79
C GLY A 126 15.18 -0.56 14.39
N LYS A 127 14.03 -0.88 14.97
CA LYS A 127 13.75 -2.20 15.56
C LYS A 127 12.53 -2.82 14.89
N ILE A 128 12.63 -4.11 14.60
CA ILE A 128 11.53 -4.90 14.04
C ILE A 128 10.96 -5.80 15.13
N ASP A 129 9.72 -5.57 15.53
CA ASP A 129 9.01 -6.44 16.46
C ASP A 129 7.79 -7.03 15.76
N ALA A 130 8.00 -8.16 15.10
CA ALA A 130 6.96 -8.85 14.34
C ALA A 130 5.84 -9.40 15.22
N THR A 131 6.06 -9.53 16.53
CA THR A 131 5.02 -10.01 17.45
C THR A 131 3.85 -9.03 17.56
N LEU A 132 4.07 -7.76 17.22
CA LEU A 132 3.03 -6.74 17.19
C LEU A 132 2.05 -6.93 16.04
N LEU A 133 2.49 -7.61 14.96
CA LEU A 133 1.67 -7.82 13.76
C LEU A 133 0.97 -9.17 13.72
N THR A 134 1.57 -10.19 14.30
CA THR A 134 1.04 -11.54 14.22
C THR A 134 1.53 -12.41 15.37
N SER A 135 0.72 -13.37 15.79
CA SER A 135 1.10 -14.41 16.74
C SER A 135 1.69 -15.65 16.05
N ASP A 136 1.64 -15.72 14.72
CA ASP A 136 2.19 -16.83 13.94
C ASP A 136 3.71 -16.75 13.91
N THR A 137 4.37 -17.70 14.57
CA THR A 137 5.83 -17.71 14.70
C THR A 137 6.56 -17.85 13.36
N ALA A 138 6.01 -18.61 12.43
CA ALA A 138 6.59 -18.76 11.10
C ALA A 138 6.55 -17.43 10.33
N LEU A 139 5.42 -16.73 10.40
CA LEU A 139 5.26 -15.44 9.76
C LEU A 139 6.13 -14.36 10.44
N GLN A 140 6.26 -14.41 11.77
CA GLN A 140 7.18 -13.53 12.49
C GLN A 140 8.62 -13.68 11.98
N LYS A 141 9.07 -14.90 11.75
CA LYS A 141 10.41 -15.17 11.22
C LYS A 141 10.59 -14.63 9.81
N LEU A 142 9.56 -14.75 8.97
CA LEU A 142 9.60 -14.22 7.61
C LEU A 142 9.69 -12.68 7.62
N ILE A 143 8.94 -12.03 8.49
CA ILE A 143 8.98 -10.57 8.65
C ILE A 143 10.35 -10.12 9.13
N GLN A 144 10.89 -10.75 10.18
CA GLN A 144 12.21 -10.43 10.73
C GLN A 144 13.32 -10.61 9.70
N ALA A 145 13.20 -11.59 8.82
CA ALA A 145 14.21 -11.91 7.81
C ALA A 145 14.04 -11.14 6.50
N GLN A 146 12.99 -10.32 6.37
CA GLN A 146 12.72 -9.59 5.12
C GLN A 146 13.88 -8.64 4.81
N PRO A 147 14.60 -8.84 3.67
CA PRO A 147 15.83 -8.08 3.38
C PRO A 147 15.61 -6.56 3.31
N LEU A 148 14.49 -6.13 2.73
CA LEU A 148 14.22 -4.69 2.61
C LEU A 148 13.88 -4.04 3.96
N LEU A 149 13.27 -4.79 4.89
CA LEU A 149 13.08 -4.30 6.26
C LEU A 149 14.40 -4.19 7.00
N GLN A 150 15.28 -5.17 6.83
CA GLN A 150 16.61 -5.13 7.43
C GLN A 150 17.42 -3.93 6.92
N TRP A 151 17.31 -3.66 5.62
CA TRP A 151 17.94 -2.51 5.01
C TRP A 151 17.34 -1.20 5.55
N LYS A 152 16.02 -1.16 5.73
CA LYS A 152 15.33 -0.01 6.34
C LYS A 152 15.81 0.23 7.76
N VAL A 153 16.02 -0.82 8.55
CA VAL A 153 16.59 -0.73 9.90
C VAL A 153 17.95 -0.04 9.88
N LEU A 154 18.82 -0.47 8.96
CA LEU A 154 20.16 0.13 8.83
C LEU A 154 20.06 1.61 8.47
N ASN A 155 19.18 1.96 7.55
CA ASN A 155 18.99 3.36 7.14
C ASN A 155 18.44 4.23 8.27
N VAL A 156 17.48 3.73 9.04
CA VAL A 156 16.91 4.45 10.17
C VAL A 156 17.98 4.68 11.24
N LYS A 157 18.75 3.65 11.58
CA LYS A 157 19.83 3.76 12.57
C LYS A 157 20.88 4.77 12.15
N ARG A 158 21.27 4.72 10.87
CA ARG A 158 22.26 5.67 10.33
C ARG A 158 21.73 7.09 10.34
N HIS A 159 20.50 7.29 9.89
CA HIS A 159 19.88 8.61 9.80
C HIS A 159 19.64 9.22 11.17
N LYS A 160 19.26 8.40 12.15
CA LYS A 160 18.97 8.84 13.52
C LYS A 160 20.19 8.81 14.44
N GLY A 161 21.35 8.37 13.96
CA GLY A 161 22.55 8.29 14.76
C GLY A 161 22.52 7.22 15.85
N LEU A 162 21.74 6.17 15.63
CA LEU A 162 21.56 5.07 16.58
C LEU A 162 22.59 3.95 16.41
N GLY A 163 23.58 4.18 15.64
CA GLY A 163 24.75 3.41 15.44
C GLY A 163 24.91 2.10 15.30
#